data_75885771554fed245b72816b67e951cb
#
_entry.id   75885771554fed245b72816b67e951cb
#
_cell.length_a   1.000
_cell.length_b   1.000
_cell.length_c   1.000
_cell.angle_alpha   90.00
_cell.angle_beta   90.00
_cell.angle_gamma   90.00
#
_symmetry.space_group_name_H-M   'P 1'
#
loop_
_entity.id
_entity.type
_entity.pdbx_description
1 polymer ?
#
loop_
_entity_poly.entity_id
_entity_poly.type
_entity_poly.pdbx_seq_one_letter_code
_entity_poly.pdbx_strand_id
1 'polypeptide(L)'
;MKKEIEKIFASKYWWLLLLVFFAGINFLASSFHSRFDLTEEKRYTLSKATKELLLGLEEEVNIDVFLKGEFPAGFRKLANSTDEFLQLLKDRNSSKIHYRFVSPLEEVPGGSSIYGDSLIALGAVPINLTVQKKTGESSNIIFPVALMHYKDQQLLVNLYPGASGRISQDEINSAEALMEYQFAKSLDKLTHSKKPAIGYAIGNGEPE
;
A
#
# COMPACT_ATOMS: atom_id res chain seq x y z
N MET A 1 -49.35 -16.28 13.75
CA MET A 1 -47.88 -16.16 13.91
C MET A 1 -47.39 -16.59 15.30
N LYS A 2 -47.81 -16.03 16.42
CA LYS A 2 -47.31 -16.40 17.77
C LYS A 2 -47.40 -17.92 18.08
N LYS A 3 -48.55 -18.57 17.78
CA LYS A 3 -48.77 -20.01 18.06
C LYS A 3 -47.87 -20.97 17.25
N GLU A 4 -47.43 -20.58 16.05
CA GLU A 4 -46.52 -21.39 15.24
C GLU A 4 -45.07 -21.26 15.73
N ILE A 5 -44.68 -20.07 16.19
CA ILE A 5 -43.37 -19.82 16.78
C ILE A 5 -43.23 -20.60 18.10
N GLU A 6 -44.27 -20.62 18.95
CA GLU A 6 -44.29 -21.42 20.20
C GLU A 6 -44.14 -22.90 19.95
N LYS A 7 -44.74 -23.47 18.87
CA LYS A 7 -44.57 -24.87 18.51
C LYS A 7 -43.15 -25.20 18.09
N ILE A 8 -42.47 -24.28 17.39
CA ILE A 8 -41.06 -24.47 16.97
C ILE A 8 -40.17 -24.53 18.19
N PHE A 9 -40.33 -23.61 19.16
CA PHE A 9 -39.53 -23.59 20.39
C PHE A 9 -39.90 -24.73 21.37
N ALA A 10 -41.08 -25.28 21.30
CA ALA A 10 -41.47 -26.47 22.07
C ALA A 10 -40.94 -27.79 21.46
N SER A 11 -40.40 -27.77 20.24
CA SER A 11 -39.81 -28.94 19.60
C SER A 11 -38.46 -29.30 20.23
N LYS A 12 -38.21 -30.58 20.45
CA LYS A 12 -36.94 -31.12 20.95
C LYS A 12 -35.72 -30.71 20.06
N TYR A 13 -35.95 -30.26 18.84
CA TYR A 13 -34.95 -29.95 17.82
C TYR A 13 -34.79 -28.46 17.54
N TRP A 14 -35.37 -27.58 18.37
CA TRP A 14 -35.27 -26.11 18.18
C TRP A 14 -33.81 -25.60 18.14
N TRP A 15 -32.89 -26.27 18.86
CA TRP A 15 -31.45 -25.96 18.86
C TRP A 15 -30.79 -26.20 17.50
N LEU A 16 -31.29 -27.17 16.69
CA LEU A 16 -30.80 -27.38 15.31
C LEU A 16 -31.12 -26.18 14.43
N LEU A 17 -32.31 -25.58 14.58
CA LEU A 17 -32.65 -24.35 13.87
C LEU A 17 -31.71 -23.19 14.24
N LEU A 18 -31.36 -23.05 15.52
CA LEU A 18 -30.37 -22.07 15.95
C LEU A 18 -29.01 -22.35 15.32
N LEU A 19 -28.58 -23.60 15.29
CA LEU A 19 -27.28 -23.96 14.71
C LEU A 19 -27.25 -23.63 13.20
N VAL A 20 -28.29 -23.96 12.45
CA VAL A 20 -28.42 -23.63 11.03
C VAL A 20 -28.47 -22.11 10.83
N PHE A 21 -29.17 -21.38 11.69
CA PHE A 21 -29.25 -19.91 11.64
C PHE A 21 -27.87 -19.26 11.88
N PHE A 22 -27.13 -19.69 12.90
CA PHE A 22 -25.77 -19.19 13.16
C PHE A 22 -24.77 -19.60 12.07
N ALA A 23 -24.88 -20.82 11.52
CA ALA A 23 -24.08 -21.24 10.38
C ALA A 23 -24.37 -20.38 9.15
N GLY A 24 -25.65 -20.07 8.89
CA GLY A 24 -26.06 -19.17 7.81
C GLY A 24 -25.54 -17.76 7.98
N ILE A 25 -25.62 -17.20 9.19
CA ILE A 25 -25.06 -15.87 9.49
C ILE A 25 -23.54 -15.88 9.30
N ASN A 26 -22.85 -16.90 9.79
CA ASN A 26 -21.39 -17.03 9.64
C ASN A 26 -21.00 -17.13 8.16
N PHE A 27 -21.73 -17.90 7.37
CA PHE A 27 -21.52 -18.01 5.92
C PHE A 27 -21.77 -16.67 5.21
N LEU A 28 -22.84 -15.95 5.53
CA LEU A 28 -23.13 -14.61 5.01
C LEU A 28 -22.05 -13.62 5.44
N ALA A 29 -21.65 -13.61 6.71
CA ALA A 29 -20.61 -12.73 7.22
C ALA A 29 -19.25 -12.99 6.56
N SER A 30 -18.90 -14.23 6.26
CA SER A 30 -17.68 -14.58 5.53
C SER A 30 -17.70 -14.14 4.07
N SER A 31 -18.89 -14.01 3.47
CA SER A 31 -19.06 -13.54 2.09
C SER A 31 -19.11 -12.01 1.97
N PHE A 32 -19.52 -11.33 3.03
CA PHE A 32 -19.58 -9.86 3.08
C PHE A 32 -18.34 -9.27 3.77
N HIS A 33 -17.27 -9.10 3.01
CA HIS A 33 -16.07 -8.38 3.48
C HIS A 33 -16.28 -6.86 3.40
N SER A 34 -17.29 -6.35 4.09
CA SER A 34 -17.51 -4.90 4.20
C SER A 34 -16.64 -4.35 5.32
N ARG A 35 -15.54 -3.67 4.96
CA ARG A 35 -14.71 -2.93 5.91
C ARG A 35 -15.37 -1.59 6.17
N PHE A 36 -15.82 -1.37 7.40
CA PHE A 36 -16.30 -0.06 7.86
C PHE A 36 -15.11 0.68 8.46
N ASP A 37 -14.68 1.74 7.78
CA ASP A 37 -13.68 2.64 8.30
C ASP A 37 -14.31 3.56 9.35
N LEU A 38 -14.02 3.27 10.62
CA LEU A 38 -14.47 4.04 11.79
C LEU A 38 -13.44 5.09 12.21
N THR A 39 -12.33 5.23 11.45
CA THR A 39 -11.33 6.25 11.76
C THR A 39 -11.80 7.64 11.33
N GLU A 40 -11.53 8.65 12.15
CA GLU A 40 -11.85 10.05 11.85
C GLU A 40 -11.16 10.51 10.54
N GLU A 41 -9.96 10.01 10.27
CA GLU A 41 -9.14 10.35 9.11
C GLU A 41 -9.41 9.46 7.88
N LYS A 42 -10.34 8.53 7.94
CA LYS A 42 -10.68 7.58 6.85
C LYS A 42 -9.47 6.88 6.24
N ARG A 43 -8.50 6.50 7.06
CA ARG A 43 -7.22 5.88 6.64
C ARG A 43 -7.38 4.58 5.86
N TYR A 44 -8.52 3.91 6.00
CA TYR A 44 -8.83 2.65 5.34
C TYR A 44 -9.84 2.81 4.20
N THR A 45 -10.00 4.04 3.71
CA THR A 45 -10.92 4.32 2.61
C THR A 45 -10.23 5.11 1.51
N LEU A 46 -10.06 4.49 0.34
CA LEU A 46 -9.49 5.16 -0.83
C LEU A 46 -10.34 6.35 -1.28
N SER A 47 -9.69 7.42 -1.69
CA SER A 47 -10.30 8.59 -2.29
C SER A 47 -11.05 8.24 -3.58
N LYS A 48 -11.97 9.09 -3.99
CA LYS A 48 -12.70 8.91 -5.25
C LYS A 48 -11.75 8.88 -6.45
N ALA A 49 -10.76 9.78 -6.45
CA ALA A 49 -9.76 9.88 -7.52
C ALA A 49 -8.94 8.59 -7.65
N THR A 50 -8.43 8.05 -6.54
CA THR A 50 -7.70 6.77 -6.54
C THR A 50 -8.56 5.61 -7.04
N LYS A 51 -9.83 5.56 -6.63
CA LYS A 51 -10.78 4.53 -7.12
C LYS A 51 -11.01 4.61 -8.62
N GLU A 52 -11.14 5.81 -9.17
CA GLU A 52 -11.31 6.04 -10.61
C GLU A 52 -10.06 5.63 -11.38
N LEU A 53 -8.86 5.99 -10.90
CA LEU A 53 -7.59 5.55 -11.48
C LEU A 53 -7.47 4.03 -11.54
N LEU A 54 -7.81 3.33 -10.45
CA LEU A 54 -7.76 1.88 -10.39
C LEU A 54 -8.74 1.20 -11.35
N LEU A 55 -9.93 1.79 -11.54
CA LEU A 55 -10.93 1.26 -12.48
C LEU A 55 -10.52 1.50 -13.94
N GLY A 56 -9.74 2.54 -14.21
CA GLY A 56 -9.23 2.87 -15.55
C GLY A 56 -8.01 2.05 -15.99
N LEU A 57 -7.50 1.13 -15.16
CA LEU A 57 -6.33 0.32 -15.52
C LEU A 57 -6.63 -0.66 -16.64
N GLU A 58 -5.89 -0.57 -17.73
CA GLU A 58 -5.97 -1.49 -18.88
C GLU A 58 -5.14 -2.75 -18.65
N GLU A 59 -3.93 -2.60 -18.07
CA GLU A 59 -2.95 -3.64 -17.85
C GLU A 59 -2.68 -3.85 -16.35
N GLU A 60 -1.90 -4.87 -16.02
CA GLU A 60 -1.49 -5.16 -14.64
C GLU A 60 -0.45 -4.16 -14.16
N VAL A 61 -0.56 -3.77 -12.88
CA VAL A 61 0.43 -3.00 -12.14
C VAL A 61 1.11 -3.92 -11.16
N ASN A 62 2.42 -4.07 -11.29
CA ASN A 62 3.25 -4.84 -10.38
C ASN A 62 4.05 -3.89 -9.49
N ILE A 63 4.01 -4.09 -8.18
CA ILE A 63 4.61 -3.19 -7.20
C ILE A 63 5.57 -3.99 -6.33
N ASP A 64 6.87 -3.70 -6.45
CA ASP A 64 7.92 -4.24 -5.60
C ASP A 64 8.21 -3.26 -4.46
N VAL A 65 7.91 -3.63 -3.22
CA VAL A 65 8.12 -2.80 -2.02
C VAL A 65 9.41 -3.18 -1.32
N PHE A 66 10.35 -2.24 -1.17
CA PHE A 66 11.67 -2.50 -0.61
C PHE A 66 11.75 -2.26 0.92
N LEU A 67 10.65 -2.57 1.61
CA LEU A 67 10.54 -2.55 3.07
C LEU A 67 10.47 -3.99 3.64
N LYS A 68 11.41 -4.87 3.22
CA LYS A 68 11.55 -6.23 3.73
C LYS A 68 12.85 -6.38 4.52
N GLY A 69 12.74 -6.77 5.78
CA GLY A 69 13.91 -6.98 6.65
C GLY A 69 13.63 -6.64 8.11
N GLU A 70 14.71 -6.57 8.89
CA GLU A 70 14.65 -6.16 10.30
C GLU A 70 14.77 -4.64 10.40
N PHE A 71 13.71 -3.98 10.84
CA PHE A 71 13.67 -2.52 10.97
C PHE A 71 13.39 -2.06 12.39
N PRO A 72 13.81 -0.82 12.78
CA PRO A 72 13.29 -0.14 13.96
C PRO A 72 11.77 0.00 13.92
N ALA A 73 11.16 0.23 15.10
CA ALA A 73 9.71 0.26 15.25
C ALA A 73 8.99 1.19 14.26
N GLY A 74 9.56 2.37 13.95
CA GLY A 74 8.98 3.31 12.99
C GLY A 74 8.88 2.74 11.58
N PHE A 75 9.97 2.16 11.05
CA PHE A 75 9.96 1.56 9.70
C PHE A 75 9.15 0.26 9.62
N ARG A 76 9.06 -0.51 10.72
CA ARG A 76 8.11 -1.63 10.76
C ARG A 76 6.66 -1.15 10.67
N LYS A 77 6.34 -0.06 11.36
CA LYS A 77 5.02 0.57 11.27
C LYS A 77 4.76 1.01 9.82
N LEU A 78 5.70 1.72 9.19
CA LEU A 78 5.58 2.14 7.79
C LEU A 78 5.39 0.95 6.84
N ALA A 79 6.15 -0.14 7.03
CA ALA A 79 6.00 -1.35 6.22
C ALA A 79 4.60 -1.98 6.37
N ASN A 80 4.10 -2.09 7.60
CA ASN A 80 2.75 -2.62 7.85
C ASN A 80 1.67 -1.71 7.25
N SER A 81 1.78 -0.40 7.44
CA SER A 81 0.83 0.57 6.84
C SER A 81 0.87 0.54 5.32
N THR A 82 2.06 0.28 4.73
CA THR A 82 2.20 0.11 3.28
C THR A 82 1.50 -1.17 2.80
N ASP A 83 1.65 -2.29 3.54
CA ASP A 83 0.97 -3.54 3.22
C ASP A 83 -0.55 -3.39 3.29
N GLU A 84 -1.06 -2.81 4.38
CA GLU A 84 -2.49 -2.52 4.56
C GLU A 84 -3.04 -1.64 3.44
N PHE A 85 -2.31 -0.59 3.05
CA PHE A 85 -2.71 0.29 1.96
C PHE A 85 -2.72 -0.44 0.59
N LEU A 86 -1.68 -1.21 0.27
CA LEU A 86 -1.61 -1.96 -0.98
C LEU A 86 -2.67 -3.05 -1.04
N GLN A 87 -3.04 -3.64 0.10
CA GLN A 87 -4.16 -4.56 0.18
C GLN A 87 -5.49 -3.85 -0.16
N LEU A 88 -5.70 -2.59 0.25
CA LEU A 88 -6.88 -1.81 -0.15
C LEU A 88 -6.92 -1.57 -1.66
N LEU A 89 -5.78 -1.26 -2.30
CA LEU A 89 -5.70 -1.13 -3.76
C LEU A 89 -6.06 -2.45 -4.45
N LYS A 90 -5.48 -3.56 -3.97
CA LYS A 90 -5.74 -4.90 -4.49
C LYS A 90 -7.19 -5.33 -4.30
N ASP A 91 -7.79 -5.09 -3.13
CA ASP A 91 -9.20 -5.40 -2.86
C ASP A 91 -10.13 -4.64 -3.83
N ARG A 92 -9.72 -3.45 -4.28
CA ARG A 92 -10.48 -2.66 -5.24
C ARG A 92 -10.36 -3.15 -6.67
N ASN A 93 -9.19 -3.62 -7.08
CA ASN A 93 -8.95 -4.18 -8.42
C ASN A 93 -7.94 -5.34 -8.35
N SER A 94 -8.41 -6.49 -7.88
CA SER A 94 -7.57 -7.66 -7.60
C SER A 94 -6.96 -8.30 -8.85
N SER A 95 -7.57 -8.10 -10.01
CA SER A 95 -7.07 -8.64 -11.28
C SER A 95 -5.93 -7.81 -11.88
N LYS A 96 -5.75 -6.57 -11.43
CA LYS A 96 -4.78 -5.64 -12.01
C LYS A 96 -3.68 -5.23 -11.05
N ILE A 97 -3.90 -5.32 -9.72
CA ILE A 97 -2.93 -4.90 -8.73
C ILE A 97 -2.25 -6.10 -8.11
N HIS A 98 -0.94 -6.19 -8.32
CA HIS A 98 -0.08 -7.20 -7.72
C HIS A 98 1.04 -6.49 -6.98
N TYR A 99 1.35 -6.94 -5.76
CA TYR A 99 2.46 -6.39 -5.00
C TYR A 99 3.19 -7.48 -4.21
N ARG A 100 4.45 -7.23 -3.93
CA ARG A 100 5.29 -8.08 -3.08
C ARG A 100 6.33 -7.24 -2.34
N PHE A 101 6.75 -7.74 -1.18
CA PHE A 101 7.87 -7.18 -0.44
C PHE A 101 9.16 -7.89 -0.84
N VAL A 102 10.14 -7.11 -1.25
CA VAL A 102 11.43 -7.58 -1.76
C VAL A 102 12.56 -7.01 -0.90
N SER A 103 13.58 -7.81 -0.63
CA SER A 103 14.77 -7.27 0.02
C SER A 103 15.64 -6.53 -1.00
N PRO A 104 16.16 -5.33 -0.66
CA PRO A 104 17.10 -4.65 -1.55
C PRO A 104 18.41 -5.43 -1.79
N LEU A 105 18.70 -6.45 -0.96
CA LEU A 105 19.85 -7.32 -1.10
C LEU A 105 19.59 -8.56 -1.99
N GLU A 106 18.34 -8.80 -2.41
CA GLU A 106 18.00 -9.86 -3.36
C GLU A 106 18.54 -9.53 -4.75
N GLU A 107 18.91 -10.56 -5.50
CA GLU A 107 19.35 -10.41 -6.90
C GLU A 107 18.16 -10.08 -7.81
N VAL A 108 18.41 -9.19 -8.77
CA VAL A 108 17.41 -8.88 -9.80
C VAL A 108 17.25 -10.10 -10.71
N PRO A 109 16.02 -10.57 -10.97
CA PRO A 109 15.77 -11.71 -11.83
C PRO A 109 16.42 -11.55 -13.21
N GLY A 110 17.32 -12.49 -13.58
CA GLY A 110 18.04 -12.47 -14.85
C GLY A 110 19.23 -11.50 -14.93
N GLY A 111 19.58 -10.84 -13.82
CA GLY A 111 20.73 -9.94 -13.71
C GLY A 111 21.82 -10.47 -12.76
N SER A 112 22.98 -9.80 -12.77
CA SER A 112 24.09 -10.05 -11.83
C SER A 112 24.15 -8.99 -10.71
N SER A 113 23.19 -8.08 -10.65
CA SER A 113 23.13 -6.97 -9.68
C SER A 113 22.04 -7.20 -8.66
N ILE A 114 22.21 -6.63 -7.46
CA ILE A 114 21.17 -6.59 -6.44
C ILE A 114 20.18 -5.45 -6.72
N TYR A 115 18.99 -5.57 -6.17
CA TYR A 115 17.97 -4.49 -6.31
C TYR A 115 18.47 -3.16 -5.79
N GLY A 116 19.25 -3.13 -4.69
CA GLY A 116 19.80 -1.89 -4.12
C GLY A 116 20.58 -1.04 -5.13
N ASP A 117 21.43 -1.64 -5.97
CA ASP A 117 22.19 -0.93 -7.00
C ASP A 117 21.27 -0.36 -8.08
N SER A 118 20.27 -1.13 -8.50
CA SER A 118 19.26 -0.70 -9.47
C SER A 118 18.40 0.46 -8.93
N LEU A 119 18.04 0.41 -7.66
CA LEU A 119 17.28 1.48 -7.00
C LEU A 119 18.07 2.80 -6.92
N ILE A 120 19.37 2.74 -6.60
CA ILE A 120 20.24 3.92 -6.61
C ILE A 120 20.32 4.51 -8.03
N ALA A 121 20.48 3.67 -9.04
CA ALA A 121 20.50 4.12 -10.44
C ALA A 121 19.19 4.80 -10.87
N LEU A 122 18.05 4.39 -10.29
CA LEU A 122 16.73 5.00 -10.50
C LEU A 122 16.51 6.26 -9.64
N GLY A 123 17.48 6.65 -8.80
CA GLY A 123 17.40 7.84 -7.96
C GLY A 123 16.83 7.60 -6.56
N ALA A 124 16.75 6.37 -6.10
CA ALA A 124 16.40 6.09 -4.71
C ALA A 124 17.53 6.53 -3.76
N VAL A 125 17.14 7.16 -2.67
CA VAL A 125 18.08 7.56 -1.63
C VAL A 125 18.04 6.55 -0.49
N PRO A 126 19.14 5.79 -0.26
CA PRO A 126 19.21 4.86 0.86
C PRO A 126 19.31 5.61 2.20
N ILE A 127 18.71 5.02 3.22
CA ILE A 127 18.83 5.49 4.61
C ILE A 127 19.68 4.49 5.38
N ASN A 128 20.73 5.00 6.02
CA ASN A 128 21.58 4.19 6.90
C ASN A 128 21.02 4.22 8.32
N LEU A 129 20.59 3.06 8.82
CA LEU A 129 20.06 2.90 10.17
C LEU A 129 21.05 2.17 11.05
N THR A 130 21.43 2.82 12.15
CA THR A 130 22.15 2.13 13.23
C THR A 130 21.12 1.53 14.19
N VAL A 131 21.07 0.21 14.29
CA VAL A 131 20.21 -0.52 15.23
C VAL A 131 21.07 -1.09 16.33
N GLN A 132 20.79 -0.73 17.58
CA GLN A 132 21.42 -1.36 18.73
C GLN A 132 20.79 -2.76 18.97
N LYS A 133 21.59 -3.81 18.77
CA LYS A 133 21.24 -5.18 19.12
C LYS A 133 21.90 -5.57 20.45
N LYS A 134 21.39 -6.60 21.11
CA LYS A 134 22.01 -7.15 22.34
C LYS A 134 23.46 -7.59 22.15
N THR A 135 23.88 -7.84 20.92
CA THR A 135 25.22 -8.29 20.50
C THR A 135 26.11 -7.17 19.95
N GLY A 136 25.66 -5.91 19.95
CA GLY A 136 26.39 -4.76 19.43
C GLY A 136 25.56 -3.87 18.47
N GLU A 137 26.19 -2.89 17.88
CA GLU A 137 25.57 -2.03 16.86
C GLU A 137 25.58 -2.73 15.52
N SER A 138 24.45 -2.70 14.81
CA SER A 138 24.30 -3.16 13.43
C SER A 138 23.84 -2.00 12.56
N SER A 139 24.58 -1.72 11.50
CA SER A 139 24.16 -0.73 10.49
C SER A 139 23.42 -1.45 9.36
N ASN A 140 22.20 -1.04 9.11
CA ASN A 140 21.38 -1.56 8.02
C ASN A 140 21.03 -0.44 7.04
N ILE A 141 21.27 -0.68 5.77
CA ILE A 141 20.83 0.21 4.69
C ILE A 141 19.42 -0.20 4.29
N ILE A 142 18.51 0.78 4.31
CA ILE A 142 17.13 0.58 3.89
C ILE A 142 16.78 1.50 2.72
N PHE A 143 15.86 1.03 1.90
CA PHE A 143 15.29 1.79 0.80
C PHE A 143 13.77 1.90 1.03
N PRO A 144 13.30 3.00 1.66
CA PRO A 144 11.87 3.19 1.90
C PRO A 144 11.16 3.64 0.61
N VAL A 145 11.17 2.78 -0.37
CA VAL A 145 10.63 3.02 -1.71
C VAL A 145 9.86 1.80 -2.20
N ALA A 146 8.97 2.02 -3.15
CA ALA A 146 8.40 0.96 -3.97
C ALA A 146 8.71 1.24 -5.44
N LEU A 147 8.90 0.19 -6.22
CA LEU A 147 9.04 0.27 -7.67
C LEU A 147 7.75 -0.23 -8.31
N MET A 148 7.09 0.65 -9.02
CA MET A 148 5.82 0.38 -9.69
C MET A 148 6.10 0.15 -11.18
N HIS A 149 5.64 -0.98 -11.71
CA HIS A 149 5.74 -1.36 -13.11
C HIS A 149 4.36 -1.37 -13.75
N TYR A 150 4.23 -0.71 -14.88
CA TYR A 150 3.02 -0.69 -15.70
C TYR A 150 3.39 -0.68 -17.18
N LYS A 151 2.96 -1.69 -17.93
CA LYS A 151 3.43 -1.91 -19.33
C LYS A 151 4.97 -1.94 -19.36
N ASP A 152 5.58 -1.21 -20.24
CA ASP A 152 7.04 -1.09 -20.39
C ASP A 152 7.66 0.06 -19.56
N GLN A 153 6.88 0.67 -18.66
CA GLN A 153 7.32 1.77 -17.83
C GLN A 153 7.47 1.36 -16.39
N GLN A 154 8.42 2.00 -15.72
CA GLN A 154 8.61 1.84 -14.28
C GLN A 154 8.80 3.20 -13.62
N LEU A 155 8.32 3.32 -12.39
CA LEU A 155 8.41 4.54 -11.60
C LEU A 155 8.68 4.22 -10.14
N LEU A 156 9.63 4.97 -9.57
CA LEU A 156 9.94 4.89 -8.15
C LEU A 156 8.93 5.69 -7.33
N VAL A 157 8.33 5.05 -6.32
CA VAL A 157 7.44 5.66 -5.34
C VAL A 157 8.19 5.83 -4.05
N ASN A 158 8.38 7.08 -3.60
CA ASN A 158 9.03 7.36 -2.33
C ASN A 158 8.01 7.18 -1.19
N LEU A 159 8.24 6.21 -0.31
CA LEU A 159 7.37 5.90 0.83
C LEU A 159 7.72 6.72 2.07
N TYR A 160 8.89 7.35 2.09
CA TYR A 160 9.35 8.18 3.20
C TYR A 160 9.94 9.49 2.66
N PRO A 161 9.10 10.49 2.41
CA PRO A 161 9.53 11.79 1.88
C PRO A 161 10.28 12.67 2.90
N GLY A 162 10.52 12.18 4.10
CA GLY A 162 11.31 12.87 5.12
C GLY A 162 12.74 13.16 4.65
N ALA A 163 13.20 14.38 4.87
CA ALA A 163 14.51 14.86 4.42
C ALA A 163 15.54 14.91 5.54
N SER A 164 15.18 14.60 6.77
CA SER A 164 16.05 14.76 7.93
C SER A 164 16.85 13.51 8.25
N GLY A 165 18.09 13.66 8.61
CA GLY A 165 18.95 12.56 9.05
C GLY A 165 18.56 11.93 10.40
N ARG A 166 17.42 12.33 10.96
CA ARG A 166 16.83 11.78 12.18
C ARG A 166 15.41 11.34 11.88
N ILE A 167 15.15 10.04 12.05
CA ILE A 167 13.84 9.45 11.87
C ILE A 167 13.01 9.77 13.11
N SER A 168 11.96 10.57 12.94
CA SER A 168 11.00 10.91 13.99
C SER A 168 9.68 10.17 13.78
N GLN A 169 8.91 10.05 14.87
CA GLN A 169 7.57 9.47 14.78
C GLN A 169 6.65 10.33 13.91
N ASP A 170 6.82 11.65 13.95
CA ASP A 170 6.01 12.59 13.16
C ASP A 170 6.29 12.44 11.66
N GLU A 171 7.54 12.20 11.27
CA GLU A 171 7.87 11.91 9.87
C GLU A 171 7.26 10.58 9.38
N ILE A 172 7.25 9.55 10.22
CA ILE A 172 6.57 8.27 9.91
C ILE A 172 5.05 8.50 9.76
N ASN A 173 4.43 9.24 10.68
CA ASN A 173 3.01 9.56 10.60
C ASN A 173 2.68 10.38 9.33
N SER A 174 3.54 11.33 8.98
CA SER A 174 3.41 12.11 7.74
C SER A 174 3.58 11.25 6.49
N ALA A 175 4.51 10.31 6.49
CA ALA A 175 4.71 9.36 5.41
C ALA A 175 3.46 8.48 5.21
N GLU A 176 2.86 7.98 6.29
CA GLU A 176 1.60 7.24 6.25
C GLU A 176 0.44 8.08 5.68
N ALA A 177 0.31 9.33 6.10
CA ALA A 177 -0.73 10.24 5.62
C ALA A 177 -0.59 10.58 4.12
N LEU A 178 0.64 10.63 3.61
CA LEU A 178 0.93 10.92 2.20
C LEU A 178 0.93 9.68 1.30
N MET A 179 0.79 8.48 1.84
CA MET A 179 0.96 7.23 1.12
C MET A 179 0.01 7.11 -0.09
N GLU A 180 -1.29 7.35 0.11
CA GLU A 180 -2.25 7.32 -0.99
C GLU A 180 -1.88 8.30 -2.10
N TYR A 181 -1.49 9.53 -1.73
CA TYR A 181 -1.07 10.53 -2.70
C TYR A 181 0.14 10.09 -3.51
N GLN A 182 1.16 9.50 -2.86
CA GLN A 182 2.38 9.07 -3.55
C GLN A 182 2.09 7.94 -4.55
N PHE A 183 1.29 6.96 -4.16
CA PHE A 183 0.91 5.87 -5.05
C PHE A 183 -0.03 6.33 -6.18
N ALA A 184 -1.06 7.12 -5.86
CA ALA A 184 -2.01 7.63 -6.85
C ALA A 184 -1.32 8.53 -7.88
N LYS A 185 -0.45 9.45 -7.44
CA LYS A 185 0.36 10.30 -8.33
C LYS A 185 1.27 9.48 -9.25
N SER A 186 1.87 8.42 -8.73
CA SER A 186 2.76 7.56 -9.51
C SER A 186 1.97 6.74 -10.53
N LEU A 187 0.81 6.22 -10.13
CA LEU A 187 -0.10 5.51 -10.99
C LEU A 187 -0.64 6.41 -12.12
N ASP A 188 -1.05 7.63 -11.78
CA ASP A 188 -1.50 8.63 -12.76
C ASP A 188 -0.43 8.92 -13.82
N LYS A 189 0.83 9.10 -13.38
CA LYS A 189 1.96 9.31 -14.29
C LYS A 189 2.24 8.12 -15.22
N LEU A 190 2.02 6.90 -14.75
CA LEU A 190 2.23 5.68 -15.54
C LEU A 190 1.09 5.40 -16.52
N THR A 191 -0.13 5.78 -16.14
CA THR A 191 -1.33 5.55 -16.98
C THR A 191 -1.57 6.63 -17.99
N HIS A 192 -1.22 7.90 -17.69
CA HIS A 192 -1.40 9.03 -18.57
C HIS A 192 -0.11 9.36 -19.33
N SER A 193 0.00 8.89 -20.56
CA SER A 193 1.17 9.11 -21.43
C SER A 193 1.32 10.54 -21.95
N LYS A 194 0.29 11.37 -21.87
CA LYS A 194 0.35 12.77 -22.31
C LYS A 194 0.95 13.64 -21.21
N LYS A 195 2.22 13.99 -21.37
CA LYS A 195 2.84 15.03 -20.53
C LYS A 195 2.15 16.36 -20.82
N PRO A 196 1.70 17.11 -19.81
CA PRO A 196 1.18 18.46 -20.02
C PRO A 196 2.28 19.34 -20.63
N ALA A 197 1.97 20.06 -21.69
CA ALA A 197 2.87 21.06 -22.24
C ALA A 197 2.78 22.32 -21.37
N ILE A 198 3.92 22.78 -20.85
CA ILE A 198 4.00 24.05 -20.16
C ILE A 198 4.50 25.08 -21.16
N GLY A 199 3.66 26.07 -21.49
CA GLY A 199 4.06 27.22 -22.29
C GLY A 199 4.69 28.29 -21.38
N TYR A 200 5.90 28.70 -21.69
CA TYR A 200 6.54 29.86 -21.05
C TYR A 200 6.35 31.08 -21.96
N ALA A 201 5.64 32.09 -21.45
CA ALA A 201 5.45 33.34 -22.18
C ALA A 201 6.64 34.27 -21.89
N ILE A 202 7.36 34.68 -22.94
CA ILE A 202 8.50 35.58 -22.84
C ILE A 202 8.09 36.96 -23.39
N GLY A 203 8.54 38.03 -22.79
CA GLY A 203 8.41 39.37 -23.40
C GLY A 203 7.71 40.44 -22.56
N ASN A 204 7.35 40.16 -21.32
CA ASN A 204 6.73 41.12 -20.40
C ASN A 204 7.67 41.60 -19.28
N GLY A 205 9.00 41.50 -19.46
CA GLY A 205 9.96 41.93 -18.47
C GLY A 205 10.35 40.88 -17.42
N GLU A 206 10.05 39.60 -17.68
CA GLU A 206 10.59 38.53 -16.85
C GLU A 206 12.10 38.37 -17.08
N PRO A 207 12.87 37.96 -16.05
CA PRO A 207 14.30 37.68 -16.18
C PRO A 207 14.53 36.49 -17.12
N GLU A 208 15.50 36.62 -18.03
CA GLU A 208 15.97 35.56 -18.92
C GLU A 208 16.63 34.39 -18.19
#